data_12da0bfc6c4512c33f7b4bc7c0efec01
#
_entry.id   12da0bfc6c4512c33f7b4bc7c0efec01
#
_cell.length_a   1.000
_cell.length_b   1.000
_cell.length_c   1.000
_cell.angle_alpha   90.00
_cell.angle_beta   90.00
_cell.angle_gamma   90.00
#
_symmetry.space_group_name_H-M   'P 1'
#
loop_
_entity.id
_entity.type
_entity.pdbx_description
1 polymer ?
#
loop_
_entity_poly.entity_id
_entity_poly.type
_entity_poly.pdbx_seq_one_letter_code
_entity_poly.pdbx_strand_id
1 'polypeptide(L)'
;VTLMRATNHSDDIAIEYLAHFRWLAIIMVGLTLCVVLLRYLFASSTIFFQELITYTHALFFLLGIPLGILRDDHVRVDLIYSKLSEQKQSIINLLGHILFLLPLSVLMLVWSTPYAISSWQIFEGSNEVGGVPAIFLLKSLLPITALLIALIGLGKSPQLLKTLRQS
;
A
#
# COMPACT_ATOMS: atom_id res chain seq x y z
N VAL A 1 -2.73 20.42 -18.48
CA VAL A 1 -3.17 21.60 -17.71
C VAL A 1 -3.10 21.19 -16.25
N THR A 2 -2.11 21.76 -15.56
CA THR A 2 -1.71 21.46 -14.20
C THR A 2 -2.76 22.06 -13.26
N LEU A 3 -3.68 21.24 -12.76
CA LEU A 3 -4.44 21.61 -11.58
C LEU A 3 -3.43 21.77 -10.44
N MET A 4 -3.20 23.03 -10.02
CA MET A 4 -2.41 23.38 -8.86
C MET A 4 -3.00 22.63 -7.66
N ARG A 5 -2.34 21.54 -7.30
CA ARG A 5 -2.59 20.72 -6.13
C ARG A 5 -2.29 21.59 -4.93
N ALA A 6 -3.29 22.09 -4.25
CA ALA A 6 -3.12 22.58 -2.89
C ALA A 6 -2.77 21.36 -2.03
N THR A 7 -1.51 20.92 -2.08
CA THR A 7 -1.00 19.89 -1.19
C THR A 7 -0.95 20.50 0.21
N ASN A 8 -1.69 19.91 1.14
CA ASN A 8 -1.50 20.23 2.55
C ASN A 8 -0.06 19.79 2.92
N HIS A 9 0.63 20.60 3.70
CA HIS A 9 1.98 20.30 4.20
C HIS A 9 2.12 18.87 4.79
N SER A 10 1.04 18.36 5.39
CA SER A 10 0.95 16.99 5.89
C SER A 10 1.00 15.93 4.77
N ASP A 11 0.44 16.23 3.60
CA ASP A 11 0.44 15.28 2.46
C ASP A 11 1.83 15.19 1.83
N ASP A 12 2.55 16.32 1.74
CA ASP A 12 3.93 16.37 1.22
C ASP A 12 4.87 15.58 2.12
N ILE A 13 4.76 15.73 3.44
CA ILE A 13 5.55 14.97 4.41
C ILE A 13 5.25 13.48 4.27
N ALA A 14 3.98 13.09 4.23
CA ALA A 14 3.60 11.68 4.09
C ALA A 14 4.11 11.08 2.77
N ILE A 15 4.04 11.83 1.67
CA ILE A 15 4.57 11.41 0.37
C ILE A 15 6.09 11.22 0.42
N GLU A 16 6.80 12.13 1.07
CA GLU A 16 8.26 12.05 1.22
C GLU A 16 8.68 10.83 2.04
N TYR A 17 8.06 10.61 3.20
CA TYR A 17 8.33 9.43 4.02
C TYR A 17 8.04 8.14 3.27
N LEU A 18 6.89 8.02 2.63
CA LEU A 18 6.51 6.84 1.87
C LEU A 18 7.40 6.61 0.63
N ALA A 19 7.92 7.69 0.03
CA ALA A 19 8.85 7.57 -1.10
C ALA A 19 10.16 6.86 -0.73
N HIS A 20 10.56 6.90 0.54
CA HIS A 20 11.73 6.16 1.01
C HIS A 20 11.54 4.64 0.92
N PHE A 21 10.30 4.15 0.94
CA PHE A 21 10.03 2.72 0.76
C PHE A 21 10.43 2.19 -0.63
N ARG A 22 10.67 3.06 -1.63
CA ARG A 22 11.26 2.64 -2.92
C ARG A 22 12.60 1.91 -2.77
N TRP A 23 13.36 2.20 -1.70
CA TRP A 23 14.59 1.50 -1.40
C TRP A 23 14.38 0.01 -1.08
N LEU A 24 13.18 -0.36 -0.64
CA LEU A 24 12.81 -1.77 -0.46
C LEU A 24 12.90 -2.56 -1.77
N ALA A 25 12.61 -1.91 -2.91
CA ALA A 25 12.78 -2.55 -4.22
C ALA A 25 14.25 -2.91 -4.49
N ILE A 26 15.18 -2.03 -4.13
CA ILE A 26 16.63 -2.27 -4.29
C ILE A 26 17.07 -3.40 -3.35
N ILE A 27 16.60 -3.39 -2.11
CA ILE A 27 16.87 -4.45 -1.13
C ILE A 27 16.35 -5.79 -1.65
N MET A 28 15.13 -5.83 -2.20
CA MET A 28 14.52 -7.03 -2.76
C MET A 28 15.36 -7.59 -3.91
N VAL A 29 15.82 -6.73 -4.83
CA VAL A 29 16.71 -7.14 -5.94
C VAL A 29 18.03 -7.69 -5.39
N GLY A 30 18.63 -7.02 -4.41
CA GLY A 30 19.86 -7.48 -3.76
C GLY A 30 19.70 -8.83 -3.07
N LEU A 31 18.60 -9.03 -2.32
CA LEU A 31 18.29 -10.30 -1.67
C LEU A 31 18.07 -11.41 -2.71
N THR A 32 17.36 -11.12 -3.80
CA THR A 32 17.13 -12.09 -4.88
C THR A 32 18.44 -12.49 -5.53
N LEU A 33 19.31 -11.52 -5.81
CA LEU A 33 20.64 -11.80 -6.34
C LEU A 33 21.46 -12.65 -5.37
N CYS A 34 21.41 -12.34 -4.08
CA CYS A 34 22.09 -13.12 -3.03
C CYS A 34 21.61 -14.58 -3.03
N VAL A 35 20.30 -14.83 -3.08
CA VAL A 35 19.73 -16.18 -3.13
C VAL A 35 20.21 -16.92 -4.38
N VAL A 36 20.24 -16.25 -5.54
CA VAL A 36 20.71 -16.85 -6.79
C VAL A 36 22.20 -17.22 -6.68
N LEU A 37 23.04 -16.32 -6.20
CA LEU A 37 24.47 -16.59 -6.03
C LEU A 37 24.75 -17.71 -5.04
N LEU A 38 24.06 -17.73 -3.90
CA LEU A 38 24.19 -18.81 -2.91
C LEU A 38 23.82 -20.18 -3.53
N ARG A 39 22.76 -20.22 -4.32
CA ARG A 39 22.32 -21.45 -4.98
C ARG A 39 23.31 -21.96 -6.01
N TYR A 40 23.79 -21.07 -6.90
CA TYR A 40 24.62 -21.50 -8.04
C TYR A 40 26.11 -21.62 -7.71
N LEU A 41 26.64 -20.76 -6.82
CA LEU A 41 28.07 -20.81 -6.46
C LEU A 41 28.37 -21.75 -5.29
N PHE A 42 27.44 -21.85 -4.34
CA PHE A 42 27.65 -22.60 -3.11
C PHE A 42 26.74 -23.82 -2.98
N ALA A 43 25.91 -24.11 -3.98
CA ALA A 43 24.90 -25.18 -3.96
C ALA A 43 24.03 -25.14 -2.67
N SER A 44 23.89 -23.96 -2.06
CA SER A 44 23.16 -23.73 -0.82
C SER A 44 21.90 -22.93 -1.10
N SER A 45 20.78 -23.37 -0.53
CA SER A 45 19.52 -22.64 -0.57
C SER A 45 19.02 -22.47 0.86
N THR A 46 18.91 -21.22 1.30
CA THR A 46 18.39 -20.90 2.62
C THR A 46 16.97 -20.36 2.49
N ILE A 47 16.04 -21.02 3.17
CA ILE A 47 14.63 -20.61 3.24
C ILE A 47 14.51 -19.22 3.85
N PHE A 48 15.37 -18.91 4.81
CA PHE A 48 15.42 -17.60 5.45
C PHE A 48 15.48 -16.43 4.46
N PHE A 49 16.42 -16.46 3.50
CA PHE A 49 16.54 -15.37 2.51
C PHE A 49 15.36 -15.32 1.55
N GLN A 50 14.79 -16.48 1.19
CA GLN A 50 13.60 -16.53 0.33
C GLN A 50 12.39 -15.90 1.03
N GLU A 51 12.18 -16.19 2.31
CA GLU A 51 11.13 -15.56 3.09
C GLU A 51 11.39 -14.07 3.31
N LEU A 52 12.65 -13.66 3.52
CA LEU A 52 12.99 -12.25 3.66
C LEU A 52 12.66 -11.44 2.39
N ILE A 53 12.81 -12.04 1.20
CA ILE A 53 12.34 -11.45 -0.06
C ILE A 53 10.81 -11.26 0.00
N THR A 54 10.07 -12.27 0.45
CA THR A 54 8.61 -12.20 0.60
C THR A 54 8.18 -11.08 1.55
N TYR A 55 8.86 -10.93 2.69
CA TYR A 55 8.60 -9.85 3.66
C TYR A 55 8.87 -8.47 3.05
N THR A 56 10.02 -8.34 2.38
CA THR A 56 10.40 -7.07 1.72
C THR A 56 9.42 -6.71 0.61
N HIS A 57 8.99 -7.71 -0.17
CA HIS A 57 7.99 -7.55 -1.22
C HIS A 57 6.63 -7.11 -0.65
N ALA A 58 6.18 -7.77 0.43
CA ALA A 58 4.93 -7.42 1.09
C ALA A 58 4.96 -5.99 1.65
N LEU A 59 6.07 -5.58 2.30
CA LEU A 59 6.27 -4.21 2.76
C LEU A 59 6.19 -3.23 1.59
N PHE A 60 6.92 -3.49 0.51
CA PHE A 60 6.96 -2.62 -0.66
C PHE A 60 5.58 -2.45 -1.30
N PHE A 61 4.85 -3.54 -1.51
CA PHE A 61 3.53 -3.48 -2.14
C PHE A 61 2.47 -2.88 -1.22
N LEU A 62 2.33 -3.40 0.00
CA LEU A 62 1.27 -2.98 0.90
C LEU A 62 1.41 -1.51 1.34
N LEU A 63 2.63 -1.01 1.52
CA LEU A 63 2.85 0.40 1.81
C LEU A 63 2.88 1.28 0.55
N GLY A 64 3.13 0.70 -0.63
CA GLY A 64 3.04 1.37 -1.92
C GLY A 64 1.60 1.73 -2.32
N ILE A 65 0.60 0.92 -1.93
CA ILE A 65 -0.82 1.19 -2.25
C ILE A 65 -1.30 2.53 -1.67
N PRO A 66 -1.16 2.83 -0.37
CA PRO A 66 -1.51 4.13 0.19
C PRO A 66 -0.77 5.29 -0.48
N LEU A 67 0.50 5.10 -0.84
CA LEU A 67 1.29 6.11 -1.56
C LEU A 67 0.70 6.42 -2.93
N GLY A 68 0.31 5.40 -3.70
CA GLY A 68 -0.36 5.56 -4.99
C GLY A 68 -1.68 6.33 -4.85
N ILE A 69 -2.46 6.04 -3.80
CA ILE A 69 -3.70 6.77 -3.52
C ILE A 69 -3.42 8.23 -3.17
N LEU A 70 -2.39 8.53 -2.37
CA LEU A 70 -2.00 9.90 -2.02
C LEU A 70 -1.59 10.71 -3.26
N ARG A 71 -0.81 10.10 -4.16
CA ARG A 71 -0.30 10.75 -5.38
C ARG A 71 -1.32 10.88 -6.48
N ASP A 72 -2.48 10.24 -6.33
CA ASP A 72 -3.49 10.14 -7.41
C ASP A 72 -2.93 9.47 -8.68
N ASP A 73 -1.94 8.58 -8.50
CA ASP A 73 -1.22 7.88 -9.58
C ASP A 73 -2.02 6.68 -10.13
N HIS A 74 -3.32 6.56 -9.81
CA HIS A 74 -4.14 5.46 -10.30
C HIS A 74 -4.41 5.63 -11.79
N VAL A 75 -4.20 4.54 -12.52
CA VAL A 75 -4.54 4.47 -13.94
C VAL A 75 -6.05 4.68 -14.10
N ARG A 76 -6.42 5.78 -14.74
CA ARG A 76 -7.80 6.09 -15.10
C ARG A 76 -8.01 5.72 -16.58
N VAL A 77 -9.24 5.37 -16.94
CA VAL A 77 -9.59 5.20 -18.35
C VAL A 77 -9.73 6.58 -18.96
N ASP A 78 -8.58 7.19 -19.32
CA ASP A 78 -8.50 8.59 -19.79
C ASP A 78 -9.34 8.87 -21.03
N LEU A 79 -9.59 7.87 -21.87
CA LEU A 79 -10.44 7.99 -23.06
C LEU A 79 -11.86 8.50 -22.78
N ILE A 80 -12.42 8.16 -21.62
CA ILE A 80 -13.77 8.59 -21.22
C ILE A 80 -13.66 9.75 -20.22
N TYR A 81 -12.78 9.61 -19.24
CA TYR A 81 -12.64 10.56 -18.14
C TYR A 81 -12.18 11.96 -18.60
N SER A 82 -11.23 12.04 -19.55
CA SER A 82 -10.73 13.30 -20.11
C SER A 82 -11.77 14.11 -20.90
N LYS A 83 -12.84 13.47 -21.37
CA LYS A 83 -13.94 14.12 -22.10
C LYS A 83 -15.04 14.65 -21.19
N LEU A 84 -14.99 14.37 -19.91
CA LEU A 84 -15.97 14.82 -18.92
C LEU A 84 -15.64 16.23 -18.44
N SER A 85 -16.69 17.01 -18.12
CA SER A 85 -16.51 18.28 -17.43
C SER A 85 -15.88 18.08 -16.04
N GLU A 86 -15.19 19.08 -15.52
CA GLU A 86 -14.52 19.02 -14.18
C GLU A 86 -15.51 18.65 -13.07
N GLN A 87 -16.75 19.12 -13.16
CA GLN A 87 -17.81 18.74 -12.21
C GLN A 87 -18.11 17.23 -12.24
N LYS A 88 -18.26 16.65 -13.43
CA LYS A 88 -18.53 15.21 -13.58
C LYS A 88 -17.35 14.38 -13.11
N GLN A 89 -16.12 14.81 -13.38
CA GLN A 89 -14.91 14.16 -12.89
C GLN A 89 -14.87 14.16 -11.34
N SER A 90 -15.19 15.29 -10.73
CA SER A 90 -15.25 15.42 -9.26
C SER A 90 -16.32 14.53 -8.64
N ILE A 91 -17.49 14.42 -9.26
CA ILE A 91 -18.57 13.52 -8.81
C ILE A 91 -18.14 12.07 -8.89
N ILE A 92 -17.54 11.64 -10.00
CA ILE A 92 -17.06 10.26 -10.18
C ILE A 92 -15.99 9.94 -9.15
N ASN A 93 -15.05 10.85 -8.90
CA ASN A 93 -14.02 10.66 -7.90
C ASN A 93 -14.61 10.52 -6.49
N LEU A 94 -15.57 11.38 -6.12
CA LEU A 94 -16.24 11.32 -4.84
C LEU A 94 -17.01 10.00 -4.66
N LEU A 95 -17.76 9.60 -5.68
CA LEU A 95 -18.49 8.31 -5.67
C LEU A 95 -17.51 7.14 -5.55
N GLY A 96 -16.41 7.14 -6.29
CA GLY A 96 -15.36 6.13 -6.19
C GLY A 96 -14.75 6.03 -4.79
N HIS A 97 -14.51 7.16 -4.13
CA HIS A 97 -14.02 7.19 -2.75
C HIS A 97 -15.03 6.64 -1.75
N ILE A 98 -16.28 7.10 -1.82
CA ILE A 98 -17.30 6.73 -0.82
C ILE A 98 -17.83 5.32 -1.04
N LEU A 99 -18.06 4.90 -2.29
CA LEU A 99 -18.69 3.60 -2.57
C LEU A 99 -17.70 2.44 -2.69
N PHE A 100 -16.43 2.73 -3.02
CA PHE A 100 -15.44 1.67 -3.23
C PHE A 100 -14.27 1.76 -2.26
N LEU A 101 -13.55 2.89 -2.21
CA LEU A 101 -12.33 2.98 -1.44
C LEU A 101 -12.58 2.83 0.07
N LEU A 102 -13.52 3.60 0.64
CA LEU A 102 -13.84 3.56 2.06
C LEU A 102 -14.44 2.21 2.49
N PRO A 103 -15.49 1.68 1.83
CA PRO A 103 -16.04 0.39 2.23
C PRO A 103 -15.02 -0.74 2.10
N LEU A 104 -14.21 -0.75 1.04
CA LEU A 104 -13.18 -1.77 0.84
C LEU A 104 -12.11 -1.70 1.94
N SER A 105 -11.64 -0.50 2.28
CA SER A 105 -10.64 -0.34 3.34
C SER A 105 -11.16 -0.74 4.72
N VAL A 106 -12.42 -0.40 5.04
CA VAL A 106 -13.09 -0.83 6.28
C VAL A 106 -13.25 -2.35 6.31
N LEU A 107 -13.71 -2.94 5.22
CA LEU A 107 -13.87 -4.39 5.10
C LEU A 107 -12.52 -5.10 5.29
N MET A 108 -11.47 -4.64 4.61
CA MET A 108 -10.12 -5.17 4.80
C MET A 108 -9.66 -5.03 6.25
N LEU A 109 -9.90 -3.89 6.89
CA LEU A 109 -9.51 -3.66 8.28
C LEU A 109 -10.23 -4.64 9.23
N VAL A 110 -11.54 -4.78 9.09
CA VAL A 110 -12.37 -5.67 9.93
C VAL A 110 -11.94 -7.14 9.81
N TRP A 111 -11.63 -7.59 8.60
CA TRP A 111 -11.29 -8.99 8.37
C TRP A 111 -9.82 -9.32 8.64
N SER A 112 -8.90 -8.38 8.38
CA SER A 112 -7.48 -8.62 8.61
C SER A 112 -7.05 -8.43 10.07
N THR A 113 -7.78 -7.64 10.86
CA THR A 113 -7.44 -7.39 12.27
C THR A 113 -7.48 -8.67 13.11
N PRO A 114 -8.56 -9.48 13.15
CA PRO A 114 -8.58 -10.72 13.93
C PRO A 114 -7.53 -11.72 13.42
N TYR A 115 -7.27 -11.75 12.11
CA TYR A 115 -6.23 -12.58 11.53
C TYR A 115 -4.83 -12.21 12.01
N ALA A 116 -4.51 -10.91 12.12
CA ALA A 116 -3.26 -10.45 12.68
C ALA A 116 -3.18 -10.72 14.19
N ILE A 117 -4.26 -10.44 14.95
CA ILE A 117 -4.32 -10.66 16.40
C ILE A 117 -4.08 -12.12 16.75
N SER A 118 -4.75 -13.06 16.06
CA SER A 118 -4.55 -14.49 16.30
C SER A 118 -3.10 -14.93 16.08
N SER A 119 -2.45 -14.37 15.08
CA SER A 119 -1.02 -14.63 14.81
C SER A 119 -0.10 -14.09 15.90
N TRP A 120 -0.41 -12.92 16.48
CA TRP A 120 0.32 -12.35 17.62
C TRP A 120 0.15 -13.17 18.91
N GLN A 121 -1.03 -13.74 19.15
CA GLN A 121 -1.28 -14.54 20.35
C GLN A 121 -0.38 -15.76 20.48
N ILE A 122 0.04 -16.33 19.35
CA ILE A 122 0.90 -17.50 19.29
C ILE A 122 2.33 -17.19 18.87
N PHE A 123 2.67 -15.88 18.63
CA PHE A 123 3.94 -15.47 18.03
C PHE A 123 4.29 -16.31 16.80
N GLU A 124 3.36 -16.39 15.88
CA GLU A 124 3.43 -17.28 14.72
C GLU A 124 4.72 -17.11 13.94
N GLY A 125 5.51 -18.18 13.86
CA GLY A 125 6.73 -18.26 13.06
C GLY A 125 6.50 -18.94 11.72
N SER A 126 7.55 -19.03 10.91
CA SER A 126 7.50 -19.79 9.66
C SER A 126 7.23 -21.28 9.94
N ASN A 127 6.45 -21.89 9.05
CA ASN A 127 6.24 -23.35 9.05
C ASN A 127 7.43 -24.10 8.45
N GLU A 128 8.37 -23.39 7.84
CA GLU A 128 9.54 -23.97 7.18
C GLU A 128 10.73 -24.00 8.12
N VAL A 129 11.48 -25.08 8.06
CA VAL A 129 12.71 -25.25 8.87
C VAL A 129 13.76 -24.22 8.45
N GLY A 130 14.16 -23.34 9.38
CA GLY A 130 15.11 -22.28 9.11
C GLY A 130 14.49 -21.02 8.45
N GLY A 131 13.17 -20.91 8.43
CA GLY A 131 12.46 -19.71 7.99
C GLY A 131 12.48 -18.58 9.02
N VAL A 132 11.85 -17.45 8.69
CA VAL A 132 11.80 -16.26 9.55
C VAL A 132 10.73 -16.45 10.65
N PRO A 133 11.09 -16.38 11.95
CA PRO A 133 10.14 -16.63 13.04
C PRO A 133 9.29 -15.38 13.35
N ALA A 134 8.69 -14.75 12.33
CA ALA A 134 8.01 -13.46 12.47
C ALA A 134 6.82 -13.27 11.51
N ILE A 135 6.05 -14.34 11.21
CA ILE A 135 4.87 -14.26 10.35
C ILE A 135 3.82 -13.28 10.91
N PHE A 136 3.71 -13.16 12.24
CA PHE A 136 2.82 -12.20 12.88
C PHE A 136 3.09 -10.75 12.46
N LEU A 137 4.36 -10.37 12.18
CA LEU A 137 4.68 -9.05 11.64
C LEU A 137 4.20 -8.89 10.21
N LEU A 138 4.38 -9.90 9.37
CA LEU A 138 3.91 -9.91 7.99
C LEU A 138 2.39 -9.74 7.92
N LYS A 139 1.65 -10.48 8.74
CA LYS A 139 0.19 -10.40 8.84
C LYS A 139 -0.28 -9.04 9.33
N SER A 140 0.47 -8.36 10.18
CA SER A 140 0.16 -7.02 10.68
C SER A 140 0.19 -5.94 9.60
N LEU A 141 0.89 -6.16 8.50
CA LEU A 141 0.91 -5.20 7.38
C LEU A 141 -0.47 -5.04 6.74
N LEU A 142 -1.31 -6.07 6.73
CA LEU A 142 -2.65 -5.99 6.14
C LEU A 142 -3.57 -4.98 6.85
N PRO A 143 -3.80 -5.07 8.17
CA PRO A 143 -4.62 -4.08 8.87
C PRO A 143 -3.97 -2.70 8.90
N ILE A 144 -2.63 -2.60 8.94
CA ILE A 144 -1.93 -1.32 8.86
C ILE A 144 -2.20 -0.65 7.51
N THR A 145 -2.06 -1.39 6.41
CA THR A 145 -2.36 -0.88 5.07
C THR A 145 -3.82 -0.46 4.94
N ALA A 146 -4.75 -1.28 5.41
CA ALA A 146 -6.18 -0.98 5.39
C ALA A 146 -6.49 0.30 6.18
N LEU A 147 -5.88 0.47 7.35
CA LEU A 147 -6.01 1.68 8.16
C LEU A 147 -5.47 2.92 7.44
N LEU A 148 -4.29 2.83 6.82
CA LEU A 148 -3.70 3.92 6.05
C LEU A 148 -4.61 4.32 4.88
N ILE A 149 -5.15 3.35 4.13
CA ILE A 149 -6.09 3.62 3.04
C ILE A 149 -7.35 4.31 3.56
N ALA A 150 -7.92 3.84 4.67
CA ALA A 150 -9.10 4.45 5.28
C ALA A 150 -8.83 5.90 5.71
N LEU A 151 -7.71 6.17 6.38
CA LEU A 151 -7.33 7.52 6.81
C LEU A 151 -7.13 8.47 5.63
N ILE A 152 -6.46 8.02 4.57
CA ILE A 152 -6.27 8.80 3.34
C ILE A 152 -7.62 9.07 2.67
N GLY A 153 -8.48 8.05 2.56
CA GLY A 153 -9.82 8.18 1.99
C GLY A 153 -10.67 9.19 2.75
N LEU A 154 -10.65 9.14 4.09
CA LEU A 154 -11.35 10.11 4.94
C LEU A 154 -10.79 11.52 4.78
N GLY A 155 -9.46 11.67 4.72
CA GLY A 155 -8.81 12.97 4.56
C GLY A 155 -9.07 13.65 3.21
N LYS A 156 -9.23 12.87 2.13
CA LYS A 156 -9.52 13.39 0.79
C LYS A 156 -11.00 13.70 0.56
N SER A 157 -11.92 13.04 1.25
CA SER A 157 -13.37 13.21 1.09
C SER A 157 -13.84 14.67 1.24
N PRO A 158 -13.45 15.45 2.27
CA PRO A 158 -13.87 16.83 2.42
C PRO A 158 -13.29 17.76 1.36
N GLN A 159 -12.11 17.45 0.82
CA GLN A 159 -11.51 18.23 -0.28
C GLN A 159 -12.31 18.05 -1.58
N LEU A 160 -12.70 16.82 -1.90
CA LEU A 160 -13.55 16.52 -3.06
C LEU A 160 -14.94 17.19 -2.95
N LEU A 161 -15.54 17.22 -1.75
CA LEU A 161 -16.81 17.90 -1.51
C LEU A 161 -16.69 19.42 -1.70
N LYS A 162 -15.59 20.05 -1.25
CA LYS A 162 -15.34 21.48 -1.46
C LYS A 162 -15.22 21.85 -2.95
N THR A 163 -14.52 21.01 -3.72
CA THR A 163 -14.38 21.23 -5.17
C THR A 163 -15.72 21.20 -5.89
N LEU A 164 -16.61 20.28 -5.50
CA LEU A 164 -17.99 20.23 -6.04
C LEU A 164 -18.83 21.45 -5.69
N ARG A 165 -18.60 22.09 -4.55
CA ARG A 165 -19.38 23.26 -4.11
C ARG A 165 -18.91 24.56 -4.78
N GLN A 166 -17.70 24.59 -5.31
CA GLN A 166 -17.09 25.78 -5.93
C GLN A 166 -17.19 25.78 -7.46
N SER A 167 -17.55 24.67 -8.09
CA SER A 167 -17.80 24.55 -9.52
C SER A 167 -19.30 24.54 -9.85
#